data_e7046d8e5092e45de657d55a61a5b224
#
_entry.id   e7046d8e5092e45de657d55a61a5b224
#
_cell.length_a   1.000
_cell.length_b   1.000
_cell.length_c   1.000
_cell.angle_alpha   90.00
_cell.angle_beta   90.00
_cell.angle_gamma   90.00
#
_symmetry.space_group_name_H-M   'P 1'
#
loop_
_entity.id
_entity.type
_entity.pdbx_description
1 polymer ?
#
loop_
_entity_poly.entity_id
_entity_poly.type
_entity_poly.pdbx_seq_one_letter_code
_entity_poly.pdbx_strand_id
1 'polypeptide(L)'
;MAPPLDSARHSASIKARAAELGFDACAVAAVEPVDPEDRLGTWLTSGFHAGMDWMARTKSVRQDVRLKLPGARSVVVVARNYCAPRPPKPPDTGRVSRYAWGRDYHRVLRKPLRALAAHMDSLQDTGASYCCIDSGPVLEKFWAARAGLGWIGKNSLVLRRDLGSWFFLGTILTTLPLPPDPPIPDFCGTCTRCLDACPTNAIVEPGVVDSRLCISYHTIENRGEIPNALRSAFDDWVFGCDLCQEVCPWNKDVPATSETDFHPREGHAHPPLERLETMDEAEFSGEFAGTPIMRAKLHGMQR
;
A
#
# COMPACT_ATOMS: atom_id res chain seq x y z
N MET A 1 10.98 30.11 -10.73
CA MET A 1 10.50 30.24 -12.13
C MET A 1 9.15 29.58 -12.21
N ALA A 2 8.10 30.26 -12.67
CA ALA A 2 6.79 29.65 -12.87
C ALA A 2 6.90 28.54 -13.93
N PRO A 3 6.22 27.39 -13.76
CA PRO A 3 6.22 26.34 -14.76
C PRO A 3 5.63 26.86 -16.09
N PRO A 4 6.05 26.31 -17.26
CA PRO A 4 5.45 26.66 -18.53
C PRO A 4 3.93 26.45 -18.47
N LEU A 5 3.15 27.33 -19.13
CA LEU A 5 1.67 27.29 -19.14
C LEU A 5 1.13 25.91 -19.55
N ASP A 6 1.83 25.21 -20.46
CA ASP A 6 1.43 23.88 -20.91
C ASP A 6 1.58 22.81 -19.83
N SER A 7 2.63 22.88 -18.97
CA SER A 7 2.82 21.88 -17.92
C SER A 7 1.76 21.95 -16.81
N ALA A 8 1.25 23.15 -16.50
CA ALA A 8 0.13 23.32 -15.58
C ALA A 8 -1.18 22.75 -16.16
N ARG A 9 -1.43 22.97 -17.45
CA ARG A 9 -2.58 22.39 -18.17
C ARG A 9 -2.49 20.86 -18.21
N HIS A 10 -1.31 20.30 -18.48
CA HIS A 10 -1.07 18.86 -18.45
C HIS A 10 -1.38 18.27 -17.06
N SER A 11 -0.90 18.90 -15.98
CA SER A 11 -1.19 18.44 -14.62
C SER A 11 -2.69 18.46 -14.33
N ALA A 12 -3.42 19.51 -14.71
CA ALA A 12 -4.87 19.60 -14.53
C ALA A 12 -5.61 18.52 -15.34
N SER A 13 -5.21 18.29 -16.61
CA SER A 13 -5.78 17.23 -17.46
C SER A 13 -5.55 15.84 -16.88
N ILE A 14 -4.35 15.56 -16.36
CA ILE A 14 -4.00 14.27 -15.74
C ILE A 14 -4.87 14.02 -14.50
N LYS A 15 -5.02 15.03 -13.63
CA LYS A 15 -5.86 14.93 -12.41
C LYS A 15 -7.34 14.72 -12.74
N ALA A 16 -7.86 15.43 -13.75
CA ALA A 16 -9.22 15.21 -14.24
C ALA A 16 -9.39 13.79 -14.78
N ARG A 17 -8.44 13.33 -15.60
CA ARG A 17 -8.47 11.97 -16.16
C ARG A 17 -8.36 10.90 -15.08
N ALA A 18 -7.56 11.11 -14.04
CA ALA A 18 -7.48 10.20 -12.89
C ALA A 18 -8.85 10.07 -12.18
N ALA A 19 -9.55 11.18 -11.95
CA ALA A 19 -10.90 11.17 -11.37
C ALA A 19 -11.91 10.42 -12.25
N GLU A 20 -11.91 10.64 -13.57
CA GLU A 20 -12.76 9.90 -14.52
C GLU A 20 -12.48 8.39 -14.52
N LEU A 21 -11.22 7.99 -14.30
CA LEU A 21 -10.80 6.60 -14.18
C LEU A 21 -11.12 6.00 -12.79
N GLY A 22 -11.73 6.79 -11.92
CA GLY A 22 -12.23 6.38 -10.62
C GLY A 22 -11.20 6.45 -9.50
N PHE A 23 -10.06 7.11 -9.67
CA PHE A 23 -9.14 7.36 -8.57
C PHE A 23 -9.69 8.47 -7.64
N ASP A 24 -9.60 8.24 -6.35
CA ASP A 24 -10.11 9.17 -5.32
C ASP A 24 -9.16 10.36 -5.09
N ALA A 25 -7.89 10.21 -5.45
CA ALA A 25 -6.90 11.28 -5.41
C ALA A 25 -5.80 11.08 -6.44
N CYS A 26 -5.20 12.20 -6.88
CA CYS A 26 -4.06 12.24 -7.79
C CYS A 26 -3.16 13.41 -7.41
N ALA A 27 -1.86 13.15 -7.28
CA ALA A 27 -0.87 14.16 -6.94
C ALA A 27 0.44 13.92 -7.69
N VAL A 28 1.26 14.96 -7.82
CA VAL A 28 2.49 14.98 -8.61
C VAL A 28 3.69 15.35 -7.73
N ALA A 29 4.77 14.58 -7.84
CA ALA A 29 6.08 14.93 -7.29
C ALA A 29 7.11 15.13 -8.42
N ALA A 30 8.05 16.04 -8.22
CA ALA A 30 9.25 16.10 -9.05
C ALA A 30 10.22 14.97 -8.69
N VAL A 31 10.89 14.41 -9.72
CA VAL A 31 11.92 13.39 -9.48
C VAL A 31 13.19 14.07 -8.95
N GLU A 32 13.52 13.73 -7.73
CA GLU A 32 14.77 14.11 -7.04
C GLU A 32 15.31 12.89 -6.30
N PRO A 33 16.57 12.90 -5.86
CA PRO A 33 17.10 11.84 -5.01
C PRO A 33 16.21 11.60 -3.81
N VAL A 34 15.90 10.34 -3.56
CA VAL A 34 15.04 9.87 -2.47
C VAL A 34 15.93 9.46 -1.31
N ASP A 35 15.44 9.68 -0.09
CA ASP A 35 16.06 9.16 1.11
C ASP A 35 17.52 9.65 1.34
N PRO A 36 17.76 10.96 1.37
CA PRO A 36 19.11 11.50 1.53
C PRO A 36 19.76 11.10 2.87
N GLU A 37 18.97 10.70 3.87
CA GLU A 37 19.43 10.23 5.18
C GLU A 37 19.66 8.70 5.21
N ASP A 38 19.52 8.02 4.09
CA ASP A 38 19.61 6.56 3.94
C ASP A 38 18.78 5.77 4.97
N ARG A 39 17.56 6.22 5.24
CA ARG A 39 16.62 5.53 6.15
C ARG A 39 16.33 4.11 5.70
N LEU A 40 16.18 3.89 4.38
CA LEU A 40 16.03 2.55 3.81
C LEU A 40 17.26 1.70 4.10
N GLY A 41 18.47 2.24 3.94
CA GLY A 41 19.71 1.54 4.25
C GLY A 41 19.83 1.18 5.73
N THR A 42 19.51 2.10 6.62
CA THR A 42 19.48 1.87 8.06
C THR A 42 18.47 0.79 8.44
N TRP A 43 17.26 0.82 7.87
CA TRP A 43 16.23 -0.20 8.07
C TRP A 43 16.67 -1.59 7.60
N LEU A 44 17.35 -1.66 6.45
CA LEU A 44 17.90 -2.90 5.90
C LEU A 44 19.06 -3.45 6.75
N THR A 45 19.99 -2.61 7.18
CA THR A 45 21.16 -3.02 8.01
C THR A 45 20.75 -3.45 9.40
N SER A 46 19.65 -2.91 9.95
CA SER A 46 19.02 -3.36 11.19
C SER A 46 18.29 -4.70 11.06
N GLY A 47 18.21 -5.27 9.85
CA GLY A 47 17.50 -6.53 9.59
C GLY A 47 15.98 -6.42 9.70
N PHE A 48 15.42 -5.20 9.75
CA PHE A 48 13.99 -4.98 9.93
C PHE A 48 13.14 -5.43 8.73
N HIS A 49 13.76 -5.69 7.59
CA HIS A 49 13.10 -6.26 6.40
C HIS A 49 12.81 -7.76 6.53
N ALA A 50 13.32 -8.43 7.57
CA ALA A 50 13.19 -9.88 7.77
C ALA A 50 13.54 -10.67 6.50
N GLY A 51 12.68 -11.57 6.00
CA GLY A 51 12.88 -12.34 4.78
C GLY A 51 12.52 -11.62 3.47
N MET A 52 12.28 -10.30 3.49
CA MET A 52 11.96 -9.53 2.29
C MET A 52 13.22 -9.07 1.53
N ASP A 53 14.07 -10.02 1.13
CA ASP A 53 15.37 -9.75 0.49
C ASP A 53 15.29 -8.92 -0.79
N TRP A 54 14.12 -8.91 -1.45
CA TRP A 54 13.91 -8.05 -2.62
C TRP A 54 14.04 -6.56 -2.30
N MET A 55 13.82 -6.16 -1.05
CA MET A 55 14.02 -4.77 -0.62
C MET A 55 15.51 -4.40 -0.70
N ALA A 56 16.38 -5.26 -0.19
CA ALA A 56 17.84 -5.07 -0.25
C ALA A 56 18.36 -5.13 -1.69
N ARG A 57 17.93 -6.13 -2.49
CA ARG A 57 18.36 -6.30 -3.88
C ARG A 57 17.98 -5.12 -4.79
N THR A 58 16.94 -4.39 -4.46
CA THR A 58 16.45 -3.26 -5.27
C THR A 58 16.67 -1.90 -4.61
N LYS A 59 17.51 -1.81 -3.56
CA LYS A 59 17.75 -0.57 -2.81
C LYS A 59 18.09 0.61 -3.73
N SER A 60 19.06 0.45 -4.62
CA SER A 60 19.50 1.52 -5.52
C SER A 60 18.38 2.05 -6.42
N VAL A 61 17.58 1.16 -6.99
CA VAL A 61 16.45 1.55 -7.85
C VAL A 61 15.35 2.24 -7.03
N ARG A 62 15.13 1.81 -5.78
CA ARG A 62 14.18 2.46 -4.86
C ARG A 62 14.62 3.85 -4.46
N GLN A 63 15.93 4.07 -4.32
CA GLN A 63 16.51 5.37 -3.99
C GLN A 63 16.63 6.30 -5.20
N ASP A 64 16.73 5.76 -6.42
CA ASP A 64 16.72 6.56 -7.63
C ASP A 64 15.86 5.91 -8.72
N VAL A 65 14.64 6.39 -8.86
CA VAL A 65 13.67 5.90 -9.86
C VAL A 65 14.13 6.09 -11.31
N ARG A 66 15.14 6.94 -11.55
CA ARG A 66 15.75 7.11 -12.90
C ARG A 66 16.49 5.86 -13.35
N LEU A 67 16.91 5.00 -12.42
CA LEU A 67 17.46 3.67 -12.75
C LEU A 67 16.36 2.72 -13.27
N LYS A 68 15.09 2.99 -12.96
CA LYS A 68 13.94 2.23 -13.49
C LYS A 68 13.41 2.82 -14.79
N LEU A 69 13.28 4.14 -14.86
CA LEU A 69 12.89 4.88 -16.04
C LEU A 69 13.92 5.98 -16.31
N PRO A 70 14.90 5.74 -17.21
CA PRO A 70 15.85 6.77 -17.62
C PRO A 70 15.12 8.02 -18.13
N GLY A 71 15.55 9.19 -17.70
CA GLY A 71 14.92 10.45 -18.07
C GLY A 71 13.63 10.77 -17.31
N ALA A 72 13.25 10.00 -16.29
CA ALA A 72 12.09 10.32 -15.44
C ALA A 72 12.24 11.72 -14.83
N ARG A 73 11.20 12.53 -14.92
CA ARG A 73 11.14 13.92 -14.44
C ARG A 73 10.06 14.15 -13.38
N SER A 74 8.98 13.37 -13.46
CA SER A 74 7.86 13.47 -12.52
C SER A 74 7.38 12.09 -12.08
N VAL A 75 6.79 12.06 -10.90
CA VAL A 75 6.09 10.89 -10.36
C VAL A 75 4.64 11.31 -10.10
N VAL A 76 3.70 10.66 -10.78
CA VAL A 76 2.27 10.81 -10.51
C VAL A 76 1.83 9.69 -9.59
N VAL A 77 1.22 10.05 -8.47
CA VAL A 77 0.70 9.09 -7.49
C VAL A 77 -0.81 9.22 -7.42
N VAL A 78 -1.50 8.10 -7.47
CA VAL A 78 -2.95 8.02 -7.34
C VAL A 78 -3.35 7.19 -6.15
N ALA A 79 -4.51 7.48 -5.56
CA ALA A 79 -5.12 6.70 -4.49
C ALA A 79 -6.47 6.13 -4.93
N ARG A 80 -6.79 4.91 -4.48
CA ARG A 80 -8.10 4.28 -4.64
C ARG A 80 -8.59 3.76 -3.31
N ASN A 81 -9.70 4.28 -2.82
CA ASN A 81 -10.33 3.88 -1.56
C ASN A 81 -10.74 2.39 -1.60
N TYR A 82 -10.40 1.65 -0.53
CA TYR A 82 -10.86 0.27 -0.34
C TYR A 82 -11.64 0.07 0.98
N CYS A 83 -12.03 1.14 1.65
CA CYS A 83 -12.76 1.07 2.90
C CYS A 83 -14.15 0.46 2.69
N ALA A 84 -14.25 -0.87 2.67
CA ALA A 84 -15.52 -1.57 2.65
C ALA A 84 -16.11 -1.67 4.07
N PRO A 85 -17.44 -1.69 4.22
CA PRO A 85 -18.08 -1.97 5.51
C PRO A 85 -17.61 -3.31 6.08
N ARG A 86 -17.31 -3.33 7.39
CA ARG A 86 -16.88 -4.57 8.05
C ARG A 86 -18.08 -5.48 8.29
N PRO A 87 -18.07 -6.72 7.79
CA PRO A 87 -19.09 -7.69 8.14
C PRO A 87 -18.97 -8.10 9.62
N PRO A 88 -20.06 -8.54 10.26
CA PRO A 88 -20.00 -9.15 11.58
C PRO A 88 -19.03 -10.33 11.60
N LYS A 89 -18.26 -10.47 12.70
CA LYS A 89 -17.36 -11.61 12.87
C LYS A 89 -18.12 -12.76 13.55
N PRO A 90 -18.34 -13.89 12.86
CA PRO A 90 -18.88 -15.09 13.50
C PRO A 90 -17.89 -15.68 14.53
N PRO A 91 -18.37 -16.47 15.51
CA PRO A 91 -17.48 -17.26 16.37
C PRO A 91 -16.66 -18.25 15.54
N ASP A 92 -15.53 -18.68 16.05
CA ASP A 92 -14.64 -19.69 15.44
C ASP A 92 -14.15 -19.34 14.01
N THR A 93 -14.04 -18.03 13.73
CA THR A 93 -13.53 -17.52 12.45
C THR A 93 -12.26 -16.69 12.65
N GLY A 94 -11.38 -16.73 11.64
CA GLY A 94 -10.20 -15.87 11.58
C GLY A 94 -10.53 -14.44 11.19
N ARG A 95 -9.50 -13.57 11.25
CA ARG A 95 -9.54 -12.22 10.69
C ARG A 95 -8.61 -12.10 9.50
N VAL A 96 -9.12 -11.48 8.46
CA VAL A 96 -8.34 -11.09 7.29
C VAL A 96 -8.28 -9.56 7.23
N SER A 97 -7.12 -9.01 6.93
CA SER A 97 -6.94 -7.57 6.72
C SER A 97 -7.88 -7.06 5.61
N ARG A 98 -8.50 -5.92 5.84
CA ARG A 98 -9.56 -5.32 4.99
C ARG A 98 -9.16 -5.22 3.52
N TYR A 99 -7.90 -4.91 3.24
CA TYR A 99 -7.42 -4.76 1.87
C TYR A 99 -7.52 -6.06 1.04
N ALA A 100 -7.65 -7.21 1.69
CA ALA A 100 -7.65 -8.52 1.06
C ALA A 100 -9.04 -9.17 0.97
N TRP A 101 -10.11 -8.50 1.40
CA TRP A 101 -11.46 -9.07 1.42
C TRP A 101 -12.05 -9.29 0.04
N GLY A 102 -11.70 -8.45 -0.92
CA GLY A 102 -12.22 -8.46 -2.28
C GLY A 102 -11.23 -8.99 -3.30
N ARG A 103 -11.39 -8.50 -4.52
CA ARG A 103 -10.53 -8.81 -5.65
C ARG A 103 -9.13 -8.21 -5.45
N ASP A 104 -8.12 -8.90 -5.99
CA ASP A 104 -6.73 -8.46 -5.98
C ASP A 104 -6.60 -7.05 -6.60
N TYR A 105 -6.19 -6.10 -5.76
CA TYR A 105 -6.05 -4.68 -6.13
C TYR A 105 -5.06 -4.45 -7.27
N HIS A 106 -4.04 -5.30 -7.43
CA HIS A 106 -3.16 -5.24 -8.59
C HIS A 106 -3.94 -5.40 -9.90
N ARG A 107 -4.96 -6.26 -9.93
CA ARG A 107 -5.80 -6.49 -11.10
C ARG A 107 -6.79 -5.34 -11.30
N VAL A 108 -7.37 -4.82 -10.22
CA VAL A 108 -8.35 -3.73 -10.26
C VAL A 108 -7.69 -2.43 -10.75
N LEU A 109 -6.54 -2.06 -10.17
CA LEU A 109 -5.89 -0.79 -10.49
C LEU A 109 -5.12 -0.82 -11.82
N ARG A 110 -4.72 -1.99 -12.32
CA ARG A 110 -3.83 -2.10 -13.50
C ARG A 110 -4.39 -1.42 -14.75
N LYS A 111 -5.66 -1.67 -15.07
CA LYS A 111 -6.29 -1.12 -16.27
C LYS A 111 -6.43 0.41 -16.21
N PRO A 112 -7.03 0.99 -15.15
CA PRO A 112 -7.14 2.44 -15.03
C PRO A 112 -5.77 3.13 -14.92
N LEU A 113 -4.79 2.55 -14.22
CA LEU A 113 -3.45 3.14 -14.11
C LEU A 113 -2.74 3.19 -15.48
N ARG A 114 -2.85 2.14 -16.29
CA ARG A 114 -2.31 2.13 -17.65
C ARG A 114 -3.02 3.11 -18.57
N ALA A 115 -4.34 3.26 -18.42
CA ALA A 115 -5.11 4.25 -19.20
C ALA A 115 -4.69 5.68 -18.83
N LEU A 116 -4.38 5.95 -17.56
CA LEU A 116 -3.84 7.24 -17.14
C LEU A 116 -2.44 7.47 -17.72
N ALA A 117 -1.56 6.47 -17.67
CA ALA A 117 -0.22 6.54 -18.26
C ALA A 117 -0.28 6.80 -19.77
N ALA A 118 -1.14 6.11 -20.51
CA ALA A 118 -1.34 6.33 -21.94
C ALA A 118 -1.83 7.75 -22.26
N HIS A 119 -2.73 8.30 -21.42
CA HIS A 119 -3.13 9.70 -21.52
C HIS A 119 -1.93 10.64 -21.31
N MET A 120 -1.10 10.39 -20.30
CA MET A 120 0.10 11.18 -20.05
C MET A 120 1.10 11.12 -21.20
N ASP A 121 1.32 9.93 -21.77
CA ASP A 121 2.23 9.75 -22.90
C ASP A 121 1.73 10.48 -24.17
N SER A 122 0.41 10.62 -24.34
CA SER A 122 -0.17 11.38 -25.47
C SER A 122 -0.02 12.91 -25.34
N LEU A 123 0.41 13.42 -24.20
CA LEU A 123 0.64 14.85 -23.97
C LEU A 123 2.03 15.33 -24.43
N GLN A 124 2.85 14.46 -24.97
CA GLN A 124 4.20 14.76 -25.46
C GLN A 124 4.56 13.87 -26.66
N ASP A 125 5.40 14.36 -27.58
CA ASP A 125 5.77 13.64 -28.81
C ASP A 125 6.59 12.36 -28.53
N THR A 126 7.43 12.39 -27.51
CA THR A 126 8.32 11.28 -27.10
C THR A 126 8.21 11.04 -25.61
N GLY A 127 7.08 10.46 -25.18
CA GLY A 127 6.81 10.17 -23.78
C GLY A 127 7.12 8.71 -23.41
N ALA A 128 7.55 8.50 -22.17
CA ALA A 128 7.65 7.19 -21.57
C ALA A 128 7.12 7.22 -20.15
N SER A 129 6.32 6.22 -19.81
CA SER A 129 5.77 6.02 -18.47
C SER A 129 6.00 4.61 -17.97
N TYR A 130 6.24 4.47 -16.67
CA TYR A 130 6.33 3.19 -15.98
C TYR A 130 5.30 3.16 -14.84
N CYS A 131 4.36 2.22 -14.92
CA CYS A 131 3.33 2.01 -13.90
C CYS A 131 3.81 1.04 -12.82
N CYS A 132 3.57 1.38 -11.57
CA CYS A 132 3.83 0.53 -10.41
C CYS A 132 2.58 0.47 -9.53
N ILE A 133 2.26 -0.74 -9.06
CA ILE A 133 1.25 -1.01 -8.05
C ILE A 133 1.89 -2.03 -7.13
N ASP A 134 2.46 -1.60 -6.00
CA ASP A 134 3.12 -2.42 -4.96
C ASP A 134 4.29 -3.31 -5.46
N SER A 135 4.12 -4.03 -6.54
CA SER A 135 5.06 -5.05 -7.01
C SER A 135 6.35 -4.54 -7.67
N GLY A 136 6.53 -3.22 -7.81
CA GLY A 136 7.72 -2.61 -8.42
C GLY A 136 8.75 -2.09 -7.41
N PRO A 137 10.00 -1.80 -7.86
CA PRO A 137 11.04 -1.23 -7.00
C PRO A 137 10.87 0.27 -6.82
N VAL A 138 9.70 0.71 -6.33
CA VAL A 138 9.35 2.12 -6.08
C VAL A 138 8.96 2.27 -4.61
N LEU A 139 9.39 3.34 -3.96
CA LEU A 139 8.96 3.71 -2.61
C LEU A 139 7.64 4.50 -2.69
N GLU A 140 6.54 3.82 -3.02
CA GLU A 140 5.25 4.45 -3.33
C GLU A 140 4.75 5.35 -2.19
N LYS A 141 4.86 4.92 -0.94
CA LYS A 141 4.47 5.73 0.23
C LYS A 141 5.30 7.02 0.35
N PHE A 142 6.60 6.94 0.08
CA PHE A 142 7.46 8.11 0.06
C PHE A 142 7.03 9.11 -1.03
N TRP A 143 6.80 8.61 -2.24
CA TRP A 143 6.36 9.44 -3.36
C TRP A 143 4.97 10.04 -3.11
N ALA A 144 4.07 9.29 -2.48
CA ALA A 144 2.76 9.79 -2.08
C ALA A 144 2.85 10.97 -1.10
N ALA A 145 3.70 10.86 -0.08
CA ALA A 145 3.93 11.95 0.87
C ALA A 145 4.61 13.15 0.20
N ARG A 146 5.62 12.90 -0.65
CA ARG A 146 6.33 13.96 -1.37
C ARG A 146 5.44 14.71 -2.36
N ALA A 147 4.50 14.00 -3.00
CA ALA A 147 3.50 14.58 -3.88
C ALA A 147 2.39 15.34 -3.14
N GLY A 148 2.38 15.35 -1.81
CA GLY A 148 1.30 15.95 -1.04
C GLY A 148 -0.03 15.18 -1.13
N LEU A 149 0.00 13.91 -1.58
CA LEU A 149 -1.18 13.06 -1.58
C LEU A 149 -1.64 12.74 -0.15
N GLY A 150 -0.71 12.62 0.78
CA GLY A 150 -0.93 12.36 2.18
C GLY A 150 0.34 12.58 3.00
N TRP A 151 0.36 12.16 4.25
CA TRP A 151 1.57 12.11 5.10
C TRP A 151 1.84 10.68 5.56
N ILE A 152 3.08 10.34 5.86
CA ILE A 152 3.42 9.05 6.45
C ILE A 152 3.15 9.10 7.95
N GLY A 153 2.19 8.30 8.40
CA GLY A 153 1.84 8.21 9.80
C GLY A 153 2.84 7.42 10.64
N LYS A 154 2.70 7.49 11.97
CA LYS A 154 3.55 6.75 12.91
C LYS A 154 3.45 5.22 12.73
N ASN A 155 2.38 4.72 12.11
CA ASN A 155 2.21 3.31 11.71
C ASN A 155 2.84 2.97 10.34
N SER A 156 3.65 3.86 9.77
CA SER A 156 4.32 3.69 8.47
C SER A 156 3.37 3.58 7.25
N LEU A 157 2.11 3.99 7.39
CA LEU A 157 1.14 4.07 6.28
C LEU A 157 0.96 5.51 5.83
N VAL A 158 0.54 5.69 4.58
CA VAL A 158 0.12 7.01 4.10
C VAL A 158 -1.27 7.29 4.63
N LEU A 159 -1.45 8.48 5.17
CA LEU A 159 -2.71 8.96 5.72
C LEU A 159 -3.20 10.18 4.93
N ARG A 160 -4.51 10.29 4.75
CA ARG A 160 -5.22 11.46 4.23
C ARG A 160 -6.34 11.84 5.18
N ARG A 161 -6.72 13.12 5.19
CA ARG A 161 -7.81 13.60 6.06
C ARG A 161 -9.16 13.01 5.68
N ASP A 162 -9.39 12.79 4.40
CA ASP A 162 -10.66 12.33 3.81
C ASP A 162 -10.77 10.83 3.62
N LEU A 163 -9.63 10.12 3.52
CA LEU A 163 -9.56 8.67 3.23
C LEU A 163 -8.89 7.85 4.35
N GLY A 164 -8.43 8.51 5.42
CA GLY A 164 -7.61 7.82 6.43
C GLY A 164 -6.40 7.15 5.79
N SER A 165 -6.20 5.86 6.05
CA SER A 165 -5.21 5.02 5.39
C SER A 165 -5.84 3.88 4.57
N TRP A 166 -7.16 3.90 4.36
CA TRP A 166 -7.89 2.83 3.68
C TRP A 166 -7.90 3.01 2.15
N PHE A 167 -6.72 3.19 1.55
CA PHE A 167 -6.58 3.30 0.09
C PHE A 167 -5.33 2.59 -0.43
N PHE A 168 -5.44 2.07 -1.64
CA PHE A 168 -4.31 1.58 -2.41
C PHE A 168 -3.63 2.72 -3.12
N LEU A 169 -2.33 2.56 -3.35
CA LEU A 169 -1.52 3.47 -4.16
C LEU A 169 -1.29 2.88 -5.56
N GLY A 170 -1.25 3.77 -6.54
CA GLY A 170 -0.69 3.49 -7.85
C GLY A 170 0.30 4.60 -8.19
N THR A 171 1.43 4.25 -8.78
CA THR A 171 2.50 5.19 -9.10
C THR A 171 2.86 5.11 -10.56
N ILE A 172 3.00 6.26 -11.21
CA ILE A 172 3.46 6.38 -12.59
C ILE A 172 4.71 7.25 -12.61
N LEU A 173 5.87 6.65 -12.92
CA LEU A 173 7.06 7.41 -13.28
C LEU A 173 6.89 7.90 -14.72
N THR A 174 7.27 9.14 -15.02
CA THR A 174 7.13 9.69 -16.37
C THR A 174 8.27 10.64 -16.73
N THR A 175 8.60 10.68 -18.01
CA THR A 175 9.52 11.68 -18.58
C THR A 175 8.87 13.05 -18.79
N LEU A 176 7.54 13.13 -18.67
CA LEU A 176 6.76 14.37 -18.78
C LEU A 176 7.11 15.30 -17.59
N PRO A 177 7.59 16.53 -17.84
CA PRO A 177 7.83 17.50 -16.77
C PRO A 177 6.49 18.10 -16.31
N LEU A 178 6.14 17.80 -15.06
CA LEU A 178 4.93 18.31 -14.42
C LEU A 178 5.28 19.18 -13.22
N PRO A 179 4.52 20.24 -12.92
CA PRO A 179 4.69 21.01 -11.70
C PRO A 179 4.34 20.11 -10.50
N PRO A 180 5.22 20.03 -9.48
CA PRO A 180 4.93 19.25 -8.29
C PRO A 180 3.86 19.91 -7.43
N ASP A 181 3.03 19.11 -6.81
CA ASP A 181 2.14 19.57 -5.75
C ASP A 181 2.94 19.75 -4.44
N PRO A 182 2.52 20.68 -3.57
CA PRO A 182 3.20 20.91 -2.31
C PRO A 182 2.96 19.73 -1.34
N PRO A 183 3.98 19.30 -0.59
CA PRO A 183 3.79 18.33 0.47
C PRO A 183 2.87 18.88 1.56
N ILE A 184 2.15 17.99 2.24
CA ILE A 184 1.30 18.36 3.37
C ILE A 184 1.97 18.02 4.70
N PRO A 185 1.68 18.75 5.79
CA PRO A 185 2.24 18.48 7.11
C PRO A 185 1.81 17.12 7.67
N ASP A 186 2.59 16.62 8.64
CA ASP A 186 2.18 15.50 9.49
C ASP A 186 1.09 15.95 10.49
N PHE A 187 0.00 15.20 10.54
CA PHE A 187 -1.11 15.43 11.46
C PHE A 187 -1.23 14.36 12.56
N CYS A 188 -0.21 13.53 12.75
CA CYS A 188 -0.18 12.56 13.87
C CYS A 188 0.03 13.26 15.22
N GLY A 189 0.75 14.39 15.25
CA GLY A 189 1.00 15.16 16.47
C GLY A 189 1.52 14.30 17.62
N THR A 190 0.94 14.43 18.80
CA THR A 190 1.31 13.66 20.00
C THR A 190 0.63 12.29 20.11
N CYS A 191 -0.26 11.93 19.16
CA CYS A 191 -1.00 10.66 19.21
C CYS A 191 -0.05 9.45 19.10
N THR A 192 -0.24 8.45 19.96
CA THR A 192 0.53 7.18 20.00
C THR A 192 -0.32 5.94 19.84
N ARG A 193 -1.63 6.07 19.56
CA ARG A 193 -2.59 4.95 19.57
C ARG A 193 -2.15 3.73 18.75
N CYS A 194 -1.53 3.94 17.57
CA CYS A 194 -1.07 2.84 16.72
C CYS A 194 0.16 2.12 17.29
N LEU A 195 1.03 2.82 18.04
CA LEU A 195 2.15 2.23 18.76
C LEU A 195 1.63 1.40 19.91
N ASP A 196 0.75 1.98 20.74
CA ASP A 196 0.19 1.37 21.95
C ASP A 196 -0.68 0.12 21.63
N ALA A 197 -1.36 0.13 20.49
CA ALA A 197 -2.23 -0.98 20.05
C ALA A 197 -1.48 -2.13 19.39
N CYS A 198 -0.19 -1.99 19.08
CA CYS A 198 0.57 -3.05 18.43
C CYS A 198 0.95 -4.14 19.46
N PRO A 199 0.34 -5.34 19.43
CA PRO A 199 0.52 -6.32 20.49
C PRO A 199 1.91 -6.95 20.51
N THR A 200 2.65 -6.79 19.41
CA THR A 200 4.03 -7.30 19.25
C THR A 200 5.08 -6.20 19.31
N ASN A 201 4.67 -4.95 19.53
CA ASN A 201 5.55 -3.77 19.50
C ASN A 201 6.37 -3.65 18.20
N ALA A 202 5.78 -4.06 17.07
CA ALA A 202 6.46 -4.03 15.77
C ALA A 202 6.77 -2.60 15.27
N ILE A 203 6.05 -1.59 15.76
CA ILE A 203 6.34 -0.17 15.45
C ILE A 203 7.37 0.30 16.47
N VAL A 204 8.66 0.13 16.13
CA VAL A 204 9.78 0.36 17.07
C VAL A 204 10.06 1.84 17.29
N GLU A 205 9.74 2.67 16.30
CA GLU A 205 9.79 4.13 16.33
C GLU A 205 8.68 4.70 15.44
N PRO A 206 8.26 5.95 15.62
CA PRO A 206 7.31 6.60 14.72
C PRO A 206 7.72 6.47 13.25
N GLY A 207 6.91 5.76 12.46
CA GLY A 207 7.16 5.52 11.04
C GLY A 207 8.12 4.37 10.73
N VAL A 208 8.64 3.66 11.74
CA VAL A 208 9.58 2.54 11.56
C VAL A 208 8.97 1.24 12.08
N VAL A 209 8.86 0.25 11.20
CA VAL A 209 8.32 -1.09 11.53
C VAL A 209 9.43 -2.13 11.42
N ASP A 210 9.63 -2.90 12.48
CA ASP A 210 10.40 -4.13 12.45
C ASP A 210 9.51 -5.27 11.95
N SER A 211 9.72 -5.71 10.71
CA SER A 211 8.91 -6.77 10.11
C SER A 211 9.03 -8.11 10.84
N ARG A 212 10.15 -8.36 11.55
CA ARG A 212 10.33 -9.58 12.36
C ARG A 212 9.31 -9.71 13.49
N LEU A 213 8.68 -8.61 13.89
CA LEU A 213 7.67 -8.53 14.91
C LEU A 213 6.26 -8.33 14.34
N CYS A 214 6.13 -7.91 13.07
CA CYS A 214 4.85 -7.52 12.50
C CYS A 214 3.98 -8.72 12.12
N ILE A 215 2.75 -8.77 12.65
CA ILE A 215 1.75 -9.81 12.32
C ILE A 215 1.52 -9.89 10.81
N SER A 216 1.39 -8.74 10.13
CA SER A 216 1.22 -8.70 8.67
C SER A 216 2.37 -9.39 7.93
N TYR A 217 3.62 -9.16 8.35
CA TYR A 217 4.76 -9.84 7.72
C TYR A 217 4.67 -11.36 7.90
N HIS A 218 4.40 -11.81 9.12
CA HIS A 218 4.36 -13.23 9.42
C HIS A 218 3.22 -13.95 8.69
N THR A 219 2.07 -13.34 8.57
CA THR A 219 0.89 -13.95 7.94
C THR A 219 0.86 -13.82 6.41
N ILE A 220 1.67 -12.92 5.81
CA ILE A 220 1.67 -12.69 4.35
C ILE A 220 2.98 -13.15 3.70
N GLU A 221 4.15 -12.71 4.23
CA GLU A 221 5.44 -12.81 3.56
C GLU A 221 6.35 -13.89 4.13
N ASN A 222 6.27 -14.15 5.43
CA ASN A 222 7.08 -15.19 6.07
C ASN A 222 6.77 -16.57 5.49
N ARG A 223 7.81 -17.33 5.15
CA ARG A 223 7.70 -18.72 4.63
C ARG A 223 8.13 -19.77 5.65
N GLY A 224 8.71 -19.35 6.77
CA GLY A 224 9.09 -20.21 7.88
C GLY A 224 8.05 -20.20 9.01
N GLU A 225 8.40 -20.81 10.12
CA GLU A 225 7.57 -20.86 11.31
C GLU A 225 7.37 -19.46 11.95
N ILE A 226 6.23 -19.26 12.58
CA ILE A 226 5.99 -18.09 13.43
C ILE A 226 6.68 -18.34 14.77
N PRO A 227 7.54 -17.41 15.25
CA PRO A 227 8.19 -17.57 16.54
C PRO A 227 7.18 -17.77 17.68
N ASN A 228 7.40 -18.79 18.52
CA ASN A 228 6.47 -19.15 19.61
C ASN A 228 6.14 -17.95 20.52
N ALA A 229 7.11 -17.09 20.79
CA ALA A 229 6.92 -15.90 21.62
C ALA A 229 5.92 -14.87 21.03
N LEU A 230 5.62 -14.93 19.74
CA LEU A 230 4.69 -14.01 19.07
C LEU A 230 3.30 -14.61 18.87
N ARG A 231 3.15 -15.95 18.90
CA ARG A 231 1.90 -16.63 18.50
C ARG A 231 0.68 -16.14 19.28
N SER A 232 0.81 -15.97 20.60
CA SER A 232 -0.30 -15.49 21.44
C SER A 232 -0.75 -14.07 21.15
N ALA A 233 0.11 -13.25 20.54
CA ALA A 233 -0.21 -11.87 20.16
C ALA A 233 -0.96 -11.77 18.81
N PHE A 234 -1.04 -12.86 18.07
CA PHE A 234 -1.73 -12.87 16.77
C PHE A 234 -3.24 -12.95 16.90
N ASP A 235 -3.72 -13.42 18.08
CA ASP A 235 -5.14 -13.63 18.31
C ASP A 235 -5.73 -14.46 17.15
N ASP A 236 -6.77 -13.98 16.48
CA ASP A 236 -7.42 -14.63 15.34
C ASP A 236 -7.01 -14.07 13.96
N TRP A 237 -5.91 -13.29 13.87
CA TRP A 237 -5.39 -12.80 12.59
C TRP A 237 -4.74 -13.93 11.77
N VAL A 238 -5.40 -14.33 10.69
CA VAL A 238 -4.91 -15.37 9.77
C VAL A 238 -4.25 -14.79 8.51
N PHE A 239 -4.56 -13.54 8.16
CA PHE A 239 -3.95 -12.86 7.03
C PHE A 239 -3.91 -11.33 7.22
N GLY A 240 -2.71 -10.75 7.22
CA GLY A 240 -2.53 -9.33 7.48
C GLY A 240 -2.85 -8.95 8.92
N CYS A 241 -2.91 -7.64 9.18
CA CYS A 241 -3.29 -7.09 10.48
C CYS A 241 -3.67 -5.62 10.32
N ASP A 242 -4.84 -5.24 10.79
CA ASP A 242 -5.33 -3.85 10.68
C ASP A 242 -5.30 -3.09 12.02
N LEU A 243 -4.78 -3.66 13.10
CA LEU A 243 -4.87 -3.07 14.46
C LEU A 243 -4.37 -1.62 14.50
N CYS A 244 -3.20 -1.33 13.92
CA CYS A 244 -2.65 0.02 13.89
C CYS A 244 -3.45 0.99 13.00
N GLN A 245 -4.24 0.48 12.06
CA GLN A 245 -5.17 1.28 11.23
C GLN A 245 -6.51 1.49 11.96
N GLU A 246 -7.06 0.46 12.62
CA GLU A 246 -8.36 0.51 13.28
C GLU A 246 -8.39 1.51 14.44
N VAL A 247 -7.30 1.65 15.17
CA VAL A 247 -7.20 2.60 16.29
C VAL A 247 -6.88 4.02 15.84
N CYS A 248 -6.54 4.23 14.57
CA CYS A 248 -6.15 5.52 14.05
C CYS A 248 -7.37 6.46 13.97
N PRO A 249 -7.33 7.66 14.60
CA PRO A 249 -8.45 8.59 14.55
C PRO A 249 -8.83 9.03 13.14
N TRP A 250 -7.85 9.07 12.22
CA TRP A 250 -8.08 9.44 10.82
C TRP A 250 -8.85 8.38 10.02
N ASN A 251 -8.98 7.16 10.56
CA ASN A 251 -9.71 6.06 9.92
C ASN A 251 -11.16 5.92 10.40
N LYS A 252 -11.62 6.79 11.34
CA LYS A 252 -12.91 6.62 11.99
C LYS A 252 -14.09 6.89 11.06
N ASP A 253 -14.02 7.97 10.29
CA ASP A 253 -15.16 8.47 9.51
C ASP A 253 -14.86 8.44 7.99
N VAL A 254 -14.09 7.44 7.54
CA VAL A 254 -13.76 7.26 6.13
C VAL A 254 -15.00 6.78 5.37
N PRO A 255 -15.35 7.42 4.23
CA PRO A 255 -16.48 6.98 3.42
C PRO A 255 -16.25 5.56 2.87
N ALA A 256 -17.34 4.80 2.75
CA ALA A 256 -17.26 3.49 2.12
C ALA A 256 -16.80 3.62 0.65
N THR A 257 -16.02 2.64 0.20
CA THR A 257 -15.59 2.59 -1.20
C THR A 257 -16.76 2.38 -2.14
N SER A 258 -16.74 3.08 -3.27
CA SER A 258 -17.66 2.83 -4.40
C SER A 258 -17.20 1.70 -5.32
N GLU A 259 -15.96 1.18 -5.13
CA GLU A 259 -15.41 0.09 -5.92
C GLU A 259 -15.91 -1.26 -5.40
N THR A 260 -16.85 -1.86 -6.11
CA THR A 260 -17.48 -3.12 -5.72
C THR A 260 -16.52 -4.31 -5.69
N ASP A 261 -15.47 -4.29 -6.51
CA ASP A 261 -14.43 -5.31 -6.53
C ASP A 261 -13.65 -5.39 -5.18
N PHE A 262 -13.69 -4.34 -4.35
CA PHE A 262 -13.06 -4.33 -3.01
C PHE A 262 -14.01 -4.74 -1.89
N HIS A 263 -15.30 -4.92 -2.16
CA HIS A 263 -16.23 -5.41 -1.16
C HIS A 263 -15.87 -6.86 -0.75
N PRO A 264 -16.15 -7.23 0.51
CA PRO A 264 -15.81 -8.56 0.99
C PRO A 264 -16.57 -9.62 0.19
N ARG A 265 -15.84 -10.62 -0.30
CA ARG A 265 -16.45 -11.86 -0.78
C ARG A 265 -16.96 -12.65 0.42
N GLU A 266 -17.96 -13.46 0.22
CA GLU A 266 -18.52 -14.30 1.28
C GLU A 266 -17.40 -15.15 1.94
N GLY A 267 -17.33 -15.14 3.27
CA GLY A 267 -16.31 -15.85 4.05
C GLY A 267 -14.93 -15.25 4.06
N HIS A 268 -14.56 -14.32 3.14
CA HIS A 268 -13.17 -13.88 3.01
C HIS A 268 -12.71 -12.91 4.12
N ALA A 269 -13.62 -12.14 4.71
CA ALA A 269 -13.26 -11.26 5.83
C ALA A 269 -13.01 -12.05 7.13
N HIS A 270 -13.76 -13.13 7.29
CA HIS A 270 -13.75 -13.98 8.47
C HIS A 270 -13.89 -15.46 8.07
N PRO A 271 -12.83 -16.08 7.53
CA PRO A 271 -12.87 -17.49 7.15
C PRO A 271 -13.00 -18.40 8.40
N PRO A 272 -13.81 -19.47 8.34
CA PRO A 272 -13.89 -20.45 9.42
C PRO A 272 -12.51 -21.09 9.66
N LEU A 273 -12.06 -21.13 10.92
CA LEU A 273 -10.74 -21.68 11.27
C LEU A 273 -10.64 -23.17 10.93
N GLU A 274 -11.68 -23.96 11.25
CA GLU A 274 -11.75 -25.39 10.89
C GLU A 274 -11.60 -25.61 9.37
N ARG A 275 -12.22 -24.72 8.55
CA ARG A 275 -12.09 -24.80 7.10
C ARG A 275 -10.67 -24.54 6.63
N LEU A 276 -10.00 -23.54 7.21
CA LEU A 276 -8.59 -23.25 6.90
C LEU A 276 -7.67 -24.39 7.28
N GLU A 277 -7.92 -25.04 8.43
CA GLU A 277 -7.11 -26.16 8.92
C GLU A 277 -7.22 -27.40 8.02
N THR A 278 -8.43 -27.68 7.49
CA THR A 278 -8.73 -28.93 6.78
C THR A 278 -8.63 -28.86 5.27
N MET A 279 -8.64 -27.65 4.66
CA MET A 279 -8.63 -27.48 3.20
C MET A 279 -7.30 -27.94 2.58
N ASP A 280 -7.38 -28.43 1.36
CA ASP A 280 -6.23 -28.75 0.53
C ASP A 280 -5.84 -27.60 -0.42
N GLU A 281 -4.75 -27.76 -1.18
CA GLU A 281 -4.25 -26.76 -2.12
C GLU A 281 -5.23 -26.44 -3.26
N ALA A 282 -6.02 -27.41 -3.71
CA ALA A 282 -6.99 -27.21 -4.78
C ALA A 282 -8.19 -26.38 -4.26
N GLU A 283 -8.67 -26.71 -3.08
CA GLU A 283 -9.71 -25.96 -2.37
C GLU A 283 -9.28 -24.53 -2.06
N PHE A 284 -8.06 -24.36 -1.51
CA PHE A 284 -7.48 -23.04 -1.25
C PHE A 284 -7.40 -22.20 -2.53
N SER A 285 -6.87 -22.80 -3.60
CA SER A 285 -6.74 -22.11 -4.89
C SER A 285 -8.10 -21.76 -5.50
N GLY A 286 -9.12 -22.61 -5.32
CA GLY A 286 -10.47 -22.35 -5.78
C GLY A 286 -11.16 -21.23 -5.01
N GLU A 287 -11.09 -21.28 -3.68
CA GLU A 287 -11.77 -20.33 -2.79
C GLU A 287 -11.15 -18.93 -2.85
N PHE A 288 -9.82 -18.82 -2.77
CA PHE A 288 -9.13 -17.54 -2.71
C PHE A 288 -8.62 -17.03 -4.06
N ALA A 289 -8.97 -17.67 -5.18
CA ALA A 289 -8.56 -17.25 -6.52
C ALA A 289 -8.84 -15.77 -6.79
N GLY A 290 -7.81 -15.06 -7.25
CA GLY A 290 -7.92 -13.66 -7.64
C GLY A 290 -8.05 -12.67 -6.48
N THR A 291 -7.68 -13.09 -5.28
CA THR A 291 -7.57 -12.23 -4.09
C THR A 291 -6.11 -12.09 -3.64
N PRO A 292 -5.78 -11.08 -2.82
CA PRO A 292 -4.43 -10.96 -2.24
C PRO A 292 -4.04 -12.12 -1.31
N ILE A 293 -5.02 -12.86 -0.75
CA ILE A 293 -4.81 -14.00 0.17
C ILE A 293 -3.91 -15.08 -0.47
N MET A 294 -3.98 -15.24 -1.78
CA MET A 294 -3.10 -16.14 -2.54
C MET A 294 -1.60 -15.93 -2.27
N ARG A 295 -1.21 -14.75 -1.79
CA ARG A 295 0.18 -14.42 -1.45
C ARG A 295 0.72 -15.27 -0.30
N ALA A 296 -0.12 -15.57 0.70
CA ALA A 296 0.28 -16.39 1.85
C ALA A 296 0.52 -17.86 1.48
N LYS A 297 -0.16 -18.38 0.44
CA LYS A 297 -0.32 -19.80 0.12
C LYS A 297 -1.06 -20.55 1.23
N LEU A 298 -1.49 -21.76 0.96
CA LEU A 298 -2.21 -22.59 1.95
C LEU A 298 -1.42 -22.75 3.26
N HIS A 299 -0.16 -23.16 3.16
CA HIS A 299 0.69 -23.35 4.34
C HIS A 299 0.81 -22.08 5.21
N GLY A 300 0.80 -20.90 4.59
CA GLY A 300 0.83 -19.62 5.32
C GLY A 300 -0.45 -19.36 6.11
N MET A 301 -1.60 -19.79 5.61
CA MET A 301 -2.89 -19.64 6.27
C MET A 301 -3.13 -20.68 7.39
N GLN A 302 -2.47 -21.82 7.31
CA GLN A 302 -2.61 -22.94 8.27
C GLN A 302 -1.65 -22.87 9.47
N ARG A 303 -0.74 -21.90 9.49
CA ARG A 303 0.26 -21.71 10.57
C ARG A 303 -0.33 -20.95 11.72
#